data_fc47d8f45e3209bdf3046a171eb0596c
#
_entry.id   fc47d8f45e3209bdf3046a171eb0596c
#
_cell.length_a   1.000
_cell.length_b   1.000
_cell.length_c   1.000
_cell.angle_alpha   90.00
_cell.angle_beta   90.00
_cell.angle_gamma   90.00
#
_symmetry.space_group_name_H-M   'P 1'
#
loop_
_entity.id
_entity.type
_entity.pdbx_description
1 polymer ?
#
loop_
_entity_poly.entity_id
_entity_poly.type
_entity_poly.pdbx_seq_one_letter_code
_entity_poly.pdbx_strand_id
1 'polypeptide(L)'
;MTLAREMALESEYVMGTFARKPVEFVEGHGMTLIDDAGNEYLDFLSGIGVCSLGHCHPSIVQAVSDHPREQLLLHRAPRGSGPAAVEHAERLRR
;
A
#
# COMPACT_ATOMS: atom_id res chain seq x y z
N MET A 1 2.43 3.67 -18.02
CA MET A 1 2.92 2.27 -18.01
C MET A 1 1.78 1.34 -18.36
N THR A 2 2.05 0.28 -19.09
CA THR A 2 1.02 -0.70 -19.45
C THR A 2 1.23 -1.98 -18.64
N LEU A 3 0.17 -2.70 -18.35
CA LEU A 3 0.23 -3.99 -17.67
C LEU A 3 1.15 -4.98 -18.42
N ALA A 4 1.06 -5.04 -19.75
CA ALA A 4 1.90 -5.93 -20.55
C ALA A 4 3.40 -5.66 -20.37
N ARG A 5 3.80 -4.40 -20.26
CA ARG A 5 5.19 -4.00 -20.01
C ARG A 5 5.64 -4.41 -18.61
N GLU A 6 4.82 -4.18 -17.60
CA GLU A 6 5.12 -4.57 -16.24
C GLU A 6 5.26 -6.09 -16.09
N MET A 7 4.37 -6.84 -16.72
CA MET A 7 4.44 -8.31 -16.74
C MET A 7 5.72 -8.81 -17.42
N ALA A 8 6.15 -8.18 -18.50
CA ALA A 8 7.39 -8.53 -19.18
C ALA A 8 8.63 -8.26 -18.30
N LEU A 9 8.67 -7.10 -17.64
CA LEU A 9 9.76 -6.74 -16.72
C LEU A 9 9.78 -7.67 -15.49
N GLU A 10 8.63 -7.97 -14.92
CA GLU A 10 8.54 -8.91 -13.79
C GLU A 10 9.04 -10.30 -14.19
N SER A 11 8.64 -10.79 -15.35
CA SER A 11 9.07 -12.09 -15.87
C SER A 11 10.59 -12.18 -16.08
N GLU A 12 11.22 -11.07 -16.44
CA GLU A 12 12.66 -11.02 -16.69
C GLU A 12 13.51 -10.84 -15.43
N TYR A 13 13.05 -10.00 -14.50
CA TYR A 13 13.87 -9.55 -13.36
C TYR A 13 13.44 -10.05 -12.00
N VAL A 14 12.20 -10.54 -11.85
CA VAL A 14 11.66 -10.96 -10.56
C VAL A 14 11.53 -12.48 -10.49
N MET A 15 11.99 -13.05 -9.38
CA MET A 15 11.84 -14.48 -9.13
C MET A 15 10.36 -14.89 -9.12
N GLY A 16 10.01 -15.94 -9.86
CA GLY A 16 8.63 -16.43 -9.99
C GLY A 16 8.15 -17.24 -8.78
N THR A 17 8.08 -16.62 -7.61
CA THR A 17 7.64 -17.28 -6.36
C THR A 17 6.12 -17.36 -6.21
N PHE A 18 5.38 -16.50 -6.92
CA PHE A 18 3.92 -16.44 -6.90
C PHE A 18 3.35 -16.43 -8.32
N ALA A 19 2.23 -17.15 -8.50
CA ALA A 19 1.44 -17.04 -9.72
C ALA A 19 0.65 -15.73 -9.71
N ARG A 20 0.98 -14.82 -10.63
CA ARG A 20 0.28 -13.55 -10.77
C ARG A 20 -0.95 -13.69 -11.66
N LYS A 21 -2.00 -12.94 -11.35
CA LYS A 21 -3.14 -12.77 -12.24
C LYS A 21 -2.89 -11.58 -13.17
N PRO A 22 -3.20 -11.70 -14.47
CA PRO A 22 -2.97 -10.62 -15.44
C PRO A 22 -4.07 -9.55 -15.32
N VAL A 23 -4.11 -8.85 -14.20
CA VAL A 23 -5.09 -7.79 -13.93
C VAL A 23 -4.39 -6.63 -13.23
N GLU A 24 -4.74 -5.41 -13.64
CA GLU A 24 -4.26 -4.18 -13.02
C GLU A 24 -5.45 -3.45 -12.41
N PHE A 25 -5.47 -3.33 -11.09
CA PHE A 25 -6.48 -2.55 -10.40
C PHE A 25 -6.04 -1.09 -10.31
N VAL A 26 -6.86 -0.19 -10.80
CA VAL A 26 -6.58 1.25 -10.86
C VAL A 26 -7.36 2.05 -9.84
N GLU A 27 -8.46 1.49 -9.32
CA GLU A 27 -9.32 2.14 -8.35
C GLU A 27 -9.93 1.11 -7.38
N GLY A 28 -10.20 1.54 -6.16
CA GLY A 28 -10.87 0.72 -5.16
C GLY A 28 -11.63 1.56 -4.14
N HIS A 29 -12.83 1.10 -3.77
CA HIS A 29 -13.64 1.70 -2.72
C HIS A 29 -14.54 0.63 -2.07
N GLY A 30 -14.56 0.61 -0.75
CA GLY A 30 -15.25 -0.43 0.00
C GLY A 30 -14.71 -1.82 -0.35
N MET A 31 -15.57 -2.70 -0.80
CA MET A 31 -15.22 -4.06 -1.24
C MET A 31 -15.04 -4.18 -2.75
N THR A 32 -15.13 -3.08 -3.49
CA THR A 32 -15.08 -3.08 -4.94
C THR A 32 -13.70 -2.62 -5.44
N LEU A 33 -13.14 -3.37 -6.38
CA LEU A 33 -11.95 -3.02 -7.14
C LEU A 33 -12.32 -2.85 -8.61
N ILE A 34 -11.69 -1.89 -9.26
CA ILE A 34 -11.93 -1.58 -10.68
C ILE A 34 -10.61 -1.72 -11.42
N ASP A 35 -10.63 -2.48 -12.51
CA ASP A 35 -9.45 -2.66 -13.36
C ASP A 35 -9.29 -1.52 -14.39
N ASP A 36 -8.21 -1.57 -15.15
CA ASP A 36 -7.86 -0.61 -16.18
C ASP A 36 -8.86 -0.57 -17.35
N ALA A 37 -9.66 -1.63 -17.53
CA ALA A 37 -10.74 -1.71 -18.53
C ALA A 37 -12.11 -1.29 -17.97
N GLY A 38 -12.21 -0.93 -16.70
CA GLY A 38 -13.46 -0.53 -16.03
C GLY A 38 -14.31 -1.69 -15.52
N ASN A 39 -13.78 -2.90 -15.48
CA ASN A 39 -14.50 -4.05 -14.89
C ASN A 39 -14.46 -3.97 -13.36
N GLU A 40 -15.59 -4.28 -12.74
CA GLU A 40 -15.73 -4.30 -11.30
C GLU A 40 -15.53 -5.71 -10.73
N TYR A 41 -14.83 -5.78 -9.61
CA TYR A 41 -14.56 -7.01 -8.87
C TYR A 41 -14.91 -6.83 -7.41
N LEU A 42 -15.48 -7.87 -6.79
CA LEU A 42 -15.62 -7.92 -5.34
C LEU A 42 -14.35 -8.49 -4.72
N ASP A 43 -13.78 -7.74 -3.77
CA ASP A 43 -12.58 -8.14 -3.07
C ASP A 43 -12.92 -8.85 -1.76
N PHE A 44 -12.80 -10.18 -1.76
CA PHE A 44 -12.92 -11.01 -0.56
C PHE A 44 -11.58 -11.32 0.11
N LEU A 45 -10.47 -10.94 -0.51
CA LEU A 45 -9.12 -11.21 -0.01
C LEU A 45 -8.61 -10.08 0.88
N SER A 46 -8.99 -8.84 0.59
CA SER A 46 -8.62 -7.61 1.32
C SER A 46 -7.10 -7.48 1.55
N GLY A 47 -6.29 -7.85 0.55
CA GLY A 47 -4.84 -7.86 0.68
C GLY A 47 -4.33 -8.79 1.78
N ILE A 48 -4.97 -9.94 1.95
CA ILE A 48 -4.76 -10.90 3.04
C ILE A 48 -5.14 -10.27 4.40
N GLY A 49 -6.33 -9.67 4.44
CA GLY A 49 -6.91 -9.06 5.65
C GLY A 49 -6.39 -7.67 6.01
N VAL A 50 -5.56 -7.07 5.19
CA VAL A 50 -4.98 -5.72 5.46
C VAL A 50 -6.03 -4.63 5.32
N CYS A 51 -6.88 -4.70 4.30
CA CYS A 51 -7.93 -3.72 4.03
C CYS A 51 -9.23 -4.04 4.78
N SER A 52 -9.16 -4.26 6.09
CA SER A 52 -10.30 -4.70 6.91
C SER A 52 -11.48 -3.71 6.96
N LEU A 53 -11.22 -2.41 6.74
CA LEU A 53 -12.23 -1.36 6.64
C LEU A 53 -12.69 -1.09 5.20
N GLY A 54 -12.21 -1.88 4.24
CA GLY A 54 -12.42 -1.65 2.82
C GLY A 54 -11.37 -0.74 2.19
N HIS A 55 -11.40 -0.68 0.85
CA HIS A 55 -10.50 0.18 0.09
C HIS A 55 -10.89 1.65 0.23
N CYS A 56 -9.90 2.52 0.36
CA CYS A 56 -10.08 3.98 0.42
C CYS A 56 -11.09 4.42 1.50
N HIS A 57 -11.10 3.77 2.67
CA HIS A 57 -11.95 4.20 3.77
C HIS A 57 -11.66 5.68 4.10
N PRO A 58 -12.67 6.57 4.16
CA PRO A 58 -12.44 8.01 4.30
C PRO A 58 -11.58 8.40 5.51
N SER A 59 -11.77 7.76 6.65
CA SER A 59 -11.00 8.03 7.86
C SER A 59 -9.51 7.65 7.71
N ILE A 60 -9.23 6.55 7.01
CA ILE A 60 -7.84 6.11 6.76
C ILE A 60 -7.17 7.02 5.75
N VAL A 61 -7.84 7.36 4.65
CA VAL A 61 -7.33 8.29 3.63
C VAL A 61 -7.01 9.65 4.26
N GLN A 62 -7.90 10.17 5.10
CA GLN A 62 -7.71 11.42 5.80
C GLN A 62 -6.51 11.37 6.75
N ALA A 63 -6.39 10.30 7.54
CA ALA A 63 -5.28 10.12 8.46
C ALA A 63 -3.92 10.06 7.74
N VAL A 64 -3.84 9.35 6.63
CA VAL A 64 -2.62 9.28 5.81
C VAL A 64 -2.29 10.61 5.16
N SER A 65 -3.30 11.32 4.62
CA SER A 65 -3.13 12.62 3.96
C SER A 65 -2.69 13.72 4.93
N ASP A 66 -3.16 13.66 6.18
CA ASP A 66 -2.81 14.63 7.23
C ASP A 66 -1.45 14.37 7.87
N HIS A 67 -0.86 13.19 7.64
CA HIS A 67 0.46 12.86 8.18
C HIS A 67 1.57 13.50 7.35
N PRO A 68 2.45 14.31 7.95
CA PRO A 68 3.67 14.73 7.28
C PRO A 68 4.51 13.52 6.87
N ARG A 69 5.16 13.63 5.74
CA ARG A 69 6.00 12.55 5.17
C ARG A 69 7.02 11.99 6.17
N GLU A 70 7.56 12.85 7.00
CA GLU A 70 8.52 12.49 8.05
C GLU A 70 7.90 11.63 9.14
N GLN A 71 6.65 11.88 9.51
CA GLN A 71 5.96 11.08 10.52
C GLN A 71 5.64 9.66 10.01
N LEU A 72 5.37 9.48 8.73
CA LEU A 72 5.19 8.15 8.13
C LEU A 72 6.48 7.33 8.18
N LEU A 73 7.64 7.96 8.06
CA LEU A 73 8.94 7.30 8.21
C LEU A 73 9.22 6.92 9.67
N LEU A 74 8.79 7.73 10.62
CA LEU A 74 8.97 7.49 12.05
C LEU A 74 8.17 6.28 12.56
N HIS A 75 7.04 5.95 11.96
CA HIS A 75 6.28 4.75 12.27
C HIS A 75 7.01 3.44 11.95
N ARG A 76 8.11 3.51 11.21
CA ARG A 76 9.02 2.38 11.00
C ARG A 76 10.06 2.20 12.10
N ALA A 77 10.24 3.20 12.94
CA ALA A 77 11.11 3.07 14.10
C ALA A 77 10.47 2.16 15.17
N PRO A 78 11.25 1.35 15.90
CA PRO A 78 10.72 0.56 16.99
C PRO A 78 9.97 1.47 17.95
N ARG A 79 8.74 1.14 18.25
CA ARG A 79 7.89 1.89 19.17
C ARG A 79 8.45 1.80 20.58
N GLY A 80 9.35 2.70 20.90
CA GLY A 80 9.58 3.09 22.29
C GLY A 80 8.68 4.29 22.55
N SER A 81 7.67 4.13 23.38
CA SER A 81 6.82 5.21 23.83
C SER A 81 7.56 6.08 24.85
N GLY A 82 8.61 6.78 24.44
CA GLY A 82 9.37 7.58 25.34
C GLY A 82 10.31 8.59 24.67
N PRO A 83 10.92 9.48 25.44
CA PRO A 83 11.84 10.51 24.93
C PRO A 83 12.97 9.96 24.04
N ALA A 84 13.39 8.73 24.28
CA ALA A 84 14.42 8.05 23.48
C ALA A 84 13.99 7.80 22.01
N ALA A 85 12.70 7.59 21.75
CA ALA A 85 12.20 7.40 20.38
C ALA A 85 12.23 8.73 19.60
N VAL A 86 11.95 9.83 20.27
CA VAL A 86 12.01 11.18 19.69
C VAL A 86 13.47 11.55 19.40
N GLU A 87 14.37 11.27 20.32
CA GLU A 87 15.80 11.53 20.15
C GLU A 87 16.40 10.70 19.02
N HIS A 88 16.00 9.44 18.87
CA HIS A 88 16.41 8.60 17.75
C HIS A 88 15.91 9.14 16.43
N ALA A 89 14.68 9.59 16.38
CA ALA A 89 14.08 10.20 15.21
C ALA A 89 14.79 11.51 14.81
N GLU A 90 15.18 12.32 15.79
CA GLU A 90 15.93 13.56 15.55
C GLU A 90 17.34 13.29 15.02
N ARG A 91 18.01 12.23 15.45
CA ARG A 91 19.31 11.81 14.91
C ARG A 91 19.26 11.39 13.45
N LEU A 92 18.16 10.79 13.02
CA LEU A 92 17.96 10.39 11.63
C LEU A 92 17.67 11.57 10.69
N ARG A 93 17.35 12.74 11.25
CA ARG A 93 17.14 14.00 10.49
C ARG A 93 18.45 14.75 10.18
N ARG A 94 19.54 14.36 10.78
CA ARG A 94 20.86 14.97 10.59
C ARG A 94 21.70 14.06 9.68
#